data_7fad2a1d1b8528ce0da0997d4dabc3f2
#
_entry.id   7fad2a1d1b8528ce0da0997d4dabc3f2
#
_cell.length_a   1.000
_cell.length_b   1.000
_cell.length_c   1.000
_cell.angle_alpha   90.00
_cell.angle_beta   90.00
_cell.angle_gamma   90.00
#
_symmetry.space_group_name_H-M   'P 1'
#
loop_
_entity.id
_entity.type
_entity.pdbx_description
1 polymer ?
#
loop_
_entity_poly.entity_id
_entity_poly.type
_entity_poly.pdbx_seq_one_letter_code
_entity_poly.pdbx_strand_id
1 'polypeptide(L)'
;MKKGMDAKQKAKTETIPYSISAYAVMLTLVSFLGFLIENTWIVLTEGFVDNRNMNAPFLIGYGVIVLLIYRFMGTPEQLTGILQFARGWTRHGRISLYFLTSFFVVCSVEILTGYVVEKVCSLYYWSYGPLPLHITRYTSLPTRVSFPFLIVFSMG
;
A
#
# COMPACT_ATOMS: atom_id res chain seq x y z
N MET A 1 7.30 -39.20 -23.56
CA MET A 1 7.46 -38.66 -22.20
C MET A 1 8.19 -37.30 -22.07
N LYS A 2 8.62 -36.62 -23.14
CA LYS A 2 9.29 -35.30 -23.05
C LYS A 2 8.36 -34.07 -23.04
N LYS A 3 7.13 -34.21 -23.51
CA LYS A 3 6.18 -33.09 -23.64
C LYS A 3 5.55 -32.58 -22.31
N GLY A 4 5.68 -33.32 -21.22
CA GLY A 4 5.13 -32.94 -19.90
C GLY A 4 6.10 -32.17 -19.00
N MET A 5 7.40 -32.18 -19.34
CA MET A 5 8.41 -31.45 -18.55
C MET A 5 8.52 -29.99 -18.98
N ASP A 6 8.27 -29.69 -20.25
CA ASP A 6 8.37 -28.31 -20.78
C ASP A 6 7.23 -27.39 -20.30
N ALA A 7 6.06 -27.98 -20.01
CA ALA A 7 4.92 -27.21 -19.49
C ALA A 7 5.11 -26.80 -18.01
N LYS A 8 5.81 -27.60 -17.20
CA LYS A 8 6.12 -27.24 -15.80
C LYS A 8 7.25 -26.23 -15.69
N GLN A 9 8.13 -26.16 -16.66
CA GLN A 9 9.25 -25.23 -16.68
C GLN A 9 8.84 -23.84 -17.19
N LYS A 10 7.77 -23.75 -18.00
CA LYS A 10 7.20 -22.48 -18.48
C LYS A 10 6.33 -21.75 -17.42
N ALA A 11 6.00 -22.42 -16.32
CA ALA A 11 5.27 -21.84 -15.18
C ALA A 11 6.20 -21.18 -14.14
N LYS A 12 7.49 -21.06 -14.39
CA LYS A 12 8.37 -20.19 -13.63
C LYS A 12 8.06 -18.78 -14.11
N THR A 13 7.13 -18.15 -13.44
CA THR A 13 6.70 -16.77 -13.65
C THR A 13 7.95 -15.90 -13.67
N GLU A 14 8.38 -15.52 -14.87
CA GLU A 14 9.32 -14.42 -15.04
C GLU A 14 8.62 -13.18 -14.53
N THR A 15 8.85 -12.87 -13.26
CA THR A 15 8.65 -11.51 -12.80
C THR A 15 9.62 -10.69 -13.63
N ILE A 16 9.10 -9.98 -14.62
CA ILE A 16 9.90 -9.04 -15.41
C ILE A 16 10.50 -8.09 -14.36
N PRO A 17 11.82 -8.12 -14.16
CA PRO A 17 12.42 -7.19 -13.22
C PRO A 17 12.24 -5.80 -13.81
N TYR A 18 11.30 -5.02 -13.27
CA TYR A 18 11.19 -3.62 -13.63
C TYR A 18 12.55 -2.95 -13.38
N SER A 19 12.88 -1.98 -14.21
CA SER A 19 14.10 -1.20 -14.00
C SER A 19 14.03 -0.45 -12.66
N ILE A 20 15.16 -0.18 -12.06
CA ILE A 20 15.25 0.60 -10.81
C ILE A 20 14.52 1.94 -10.98
N SER A 21 14.59 2.55 -12.16
CA SER A 21 13.85 3.77 -12.47
C SER A 21 12.34 3.60 -12.42
N ALA A 22 11.79 2.47 -12.86
CA ALA A 22 10.36 2.18 -12.75
C ALA A 22 9.91 2.09 -11.28
N TYR A 23 10.68 1.43 -10.43
CA TYR A 23 10.40 1.38 -8.98
C TYR A 23 10.51 2.77 -8.33
N ALA A 24 11.48 3.59 -8.73
CA ALA A 24 11.61 4.95 -8.24
C ALA A 24 10.41 5.82 -8.63
N VAL A 25 9.96 5.74 -9.89
CA VAL A 25 8.76 6.44 -10.36
C VAL A 25 7.53 5.98 -9.59
N MET A 26 7.33 4.67 -9.44
CA MET A 26 6.20 4.11 -8.68
C MET A 26 6.21 4.61 -7.23
N LEU A 27 7.35 4.56 -6.56
CA LEU A 27 7.51 5.04 -5.19
C LEU A 27 7.15 6.52 -5.09
N THR A 28 7.67 7.34 -5.99
CA THR A 28 7.42 8.81 -5.99
C THR A 28 5.96 9.13 -6.23
N LEU A 29 5.34 8.53 -7.26
CA LEU A 29 3.93 8.77 -7.59
C LEU A 29 3.00 8.33 -6.45
N VAL A 30 3.22 7.15 -5.90
CA VAL A 30 2.37 6.64 -4.80
C VAL A 30 2.55 7.48 -3.53
N SER A 31 3.77 7.91 -3.23
CA SER A 31 4.05 8.80 -2.09
C SER A 31 3.34 10.15 -2.23
N PHE A 32 3.31 10.71 -3.42
CA PHE A 32 2.60 11.94 -3.73
C PHE A 32 1.08 11.76 -3.66
N LEU A 33 0.54 10.70 -4.27
CA LEU A 33 -0.89 10.40 -4.22
C LEU A 33 -1.36 10.12 -2.79
N GLY A 34 -0.54 9.41 -2.00
CA GLY A 34 -0.81 9.21 -0.58
C GLY A 34 -0.92 10.52 0.19
N PHE A 35 -0.01 11.46 -0.06
CA PHE A 35 -0.09 12.81 0.50
C PHE A 35 -1.38 13.53 0.09
N LEU A 36 -1.76 13.47 -1.18
CA LEU A 36 -2.99 14.11 -1.67
C LEU A 36 -4.24 13.52 -1.00
N ILE A 37 -4.36 12.20 -0.93
CA ILE A 37 -5.50 11.53 -0.30
C ILE A 37 -5.63 11.94 1.16
N GLU A 38 -4.54 11.90 1.89
CA GLU A 38 -4.54 12.21 3.30
C GLU A 38 -4.87 13.69 3.57
N ASN A 39 -4.25 14.60 2.82
CA ASN A 39 -4.55 16.02 2.96
C ASN A 39 -5.95 16.39 2.49
N THR A 40 -6.49 15.71 1.48
CA THR A 40 -7.89 15.91 1.09
C THR A 40 -8.82 15.63 2.28
N TRP A 41 -8.60 14.53 3.02
CA TRP A 41 -9.38 14.23 4.22
C TRP A 41 -9.20 15.28 5.30
N ILE A 42 -7.96 15.68 5.60
CA ILE A 42 -7.67 16.69 6.63
C ILE A 42 -8.29 18.05 6.27
N VAL A 43 -8.19 18.47 5.01
CA VAL A 43 -8.82 19.71 4.54
C VAL A 43 -10.33 19.67 4.69
N LEU A 44 -10.97 18.55 4.39
CA LEU A 44 -12.41 18.39 4.50
C LEU A 44 -12.91 18.37 5.95
N THR A 45 -12.07 17.93 6.90
CA THR A 45 -12.45 17.79 8.30
C THR A 45 -11.98 18.93 9.18
N GLU A 46 -10.78 19.45 8.94
CA GLU A 46 -10.11 20.44 9.80
C GLU A 46 -9.89 21.79 9.09
N GLY A 47 -10.07 21.86 7.78
CA GLY A 47 -9.96 23.08 7.00
C GLY A 47 -8.53 23.57 6.71
N PHE A 48 -7.49 22.79 7.01
CA PHE A 48 -6.10 23.17 6.72
C PHE A 48 -5.33 22.02 6.06
N VAL A 49 -4.20 22.36 5.40
CA VAL A 49 -3.27 21.39 4.81
C VAL A 49 -2.19 21.08 5.84
N ASP A 50 -2.05 19.80 6.19
CA ASP A 50 -0.97 19.33 7.08
C ASP A 50 0.21 18.83 6.24
N ASN A 51 1.27 19.63 6.14
CA ASN A 51 2.51 19.23 5.49
C ASN A 51 3.45 18.42 6.40
N ARG A 52 3.08 18.19 7.67
CA ARG A 52 3.88 17.45 8.67
C ARG A 52 5.33 17.95 8.79
N ASN A 53 5.53 19.25 8.65
CA ASN A 53 6.87 19.87 8.62
C ASN A 53 7.80 19.30 7.54
N MET A 54 7.25 18.72 6.46
CA MET A 54 8.03 18.23 5.34
C MET A 54 8.27 19.35 4.31
N ASN A 55 9.46 19.34 3.72
CA ASN A 55 9.79 20.31 2.64
C ASN A 55 9.17 19.94 1.29
N ALA A 56 8.66 18.71 1.15
CA ALA A 56 8.07 18.22 -0.08
C ALA A 56 6.80 17.39 0.22
N PRO A 57 5.79 17.44 -0.66
CA PRO A 57 4.49 16.78 -0.45
C PRO A 57 4.56 15.28 -0.76
N PHE A 58 5.42 14.53 -0.07
CA PHE A 58 5.63 13.11 -0.30
C PHE A 58 5.59 12.32 1.01
N LEU A 59 4.65 11.41 1.11
CA LEU A 59 4.59 10.42 2.20
C LEU A 59 5.35 9.15 1.77
N ILE A 60 6.68 9.17 1.85
CA ILE A 60 7.56 8.09 1.37
C ILE A 60 7.15 6.72 1.93
N GLY A 61 6.65 6.67 3.17
CA GLY A 61 6.18 5.44 3.78
C GLY A 61 5.12 4.71 2.94
N TYR A 62 4.23 5.44 2.29
CA TYR A 62 3.21 4.84 1.41
C TYR A 62 3.83 4.22 0.16
N GLY A 63 4.76 4.92 -0.47
CA GLY A 63 5.48 4.36 -1.62
C GLY A 63 6.23 3.07 -1.27
N VAL A 64 6.90 3.05 -0.13
CA VAL A 64 7.61 1.85 0.37
C VAL A 64 6.63 0.70 0.64
N ILE A 65 5.50 0.96 1.32
CA ILE A 65 4.49 -0.07 1.60
C ILE A 65 3.95 -0.67 0.30
N VAL A 66 3.65 0.15 -0.70
CA VAL A 66 3.14 -0.32 -2.00
C VAL A 66 4.17 -1.15 -2.74
N LEU A 67 5.44 -0.77 -2.71
CA LEU A 67 6.53 -1.59 -3.26
C LEU A 67 6.64 -2.95 -2.55
N LEU A 68 6.51 -2.98 -1.23
CA LEU A 68 6.52 -4.23 -0.47
C LEU A 68 5.30 -5.11 -0.81
N ILE A 69 4.11 -4.52 -0.88
CA ILE A 69 2.89 -5.22 -1.31
C ILE A 69 3.10 -5.82 -2.70
N TYR A 70 3.57 -5.03 -3.65
CA TYR A 70 3.88 -5.51 -4.99
C TYR A 70 4.91 -6.64 -4.98
N ARG A 71 5.97 -6.53 -4.20
CA ARG A 71 7.04 -7.54 -4.12
C ARG A 71 6.58 -8.86 -3.53
N PHE A 72 5.69 -8.82 -2.52
CA PHE A 72 5.26 -10.01 -1.79
C PHE A 72 3.92 -10.58 -2.24
N MET A 73 3.07 -9.79 -2.88
CA MET A 73 1.72 -10.19 -3.29
C MET A 73 1.50 -10.12 -4.80
N GLY A 74 2.35 -9.41 -5.54
CA GLY A 74 2.18 -9.15 -6.98
C GLY A 74 1.12 -8.09 -7.24
N THR A 75 0.37 -8.28 -8.34
CA THR A 75 -0.78 -7.45 -8.71
C THR A 75 -2.09 -8.19 -8.48
N PRO A 76 -3.25 -7.51 -8.43
CA PRO A 76 -4.55 -8.17 -8.29
C PRO A 76 -4.84 -9.16 -9.42
N GLU A 77 -4.29 -8.92 -10.60
CA GLU A 77 -4.46 -9.82 -11.75
C GLU A 77 -3.46 -10.98 -11.73
N GLN A 78 -2.24 -10.75 -11.24
CA GLN A 78 -1.16 -11.73 -11.17
C GLN A 78 -0.68 -11.89 -9.73
N LEU A 79 -1.47 -12.58 -8.93
CA LEU A 79 -1.11 -12.87 -7.53
C LEU A 79 0.16 -13.70 -7.45
N THR A 80 1.10 -13.26 -6.61
CA THR A 80 2.37 -13.96 -6.36
C THR A 80 2.58 -14.15 -4.86
N GLY A 81 3.65 -14.85 -4.50
CA GLY A 81 4.07 -14.99 -3.11
C GLY A 81 2.94 -15.45 -2.18
N ILE A 82 2.63 -14.61 -1.20
CA ILE A 82 1.67 -14.94 -0.12
C ILE A 82 0.26 -15.24 -0.64
N LEU A 83 -0.19 -14.56 -1.70
CA LEU A 83 -1.54 -14.72 -2.25
C LEU A 83 -1.61 -15.70 -3.43
N GLN A 84 -0.54 -16.42 -3.72
CA GLN A 84 -0.48 -17.36 -4.84
C GLN A 84 -1.58 -18.44 -4.80
N PHE A 85 -2.04 -18.83 -3.61
CA PHE A 85 -3.10 -19.84 -3.43
C PHE A 85 -4.43 -19.41 -4.05
N ALA A 86 -4.70 -18.10 -4.14
CA ALA A 86 -5.93 -17.56 -4.68
C ALA A 86 -5.91 -17.31 -6.20
N ARG A 87 -4.86 -17.71 -6.91
CA ARG A 87 -4.78 -17.53 -8.38
C ARG A 87 -5.94 -18.17 -9.14
N GLY A 88 -6.47 -19.30 -8.65
CA GLY A 88 -7.62 -20.00 -9.23
C GLY A 88 -8.97 -19.36 -8.94
N TRP A 89 -9.03 -18.31 -8.13
CA TRP A 89 -10.28 -17.65 -7.77
C TRP A 89 -10.80 -16.79 -8.90
N THR A 90 -12.10 -16.46 -8.83
CA THR A 90 -12.71 -15.49 -9.75
C THR A 90 -12.00 -14.13 -9.66
N ARG A 91 -12.08 -13.32 -10.71
CA ARG A 91 -11.47 -11.98 -10.73
C ARG A 91 -11.92 -11.13 -9.52
N HIS A 92 -13.20 -11.12 -9.22
CA HIS A 92 -13.75 -10.40 -8.07
C HIS A 92 -13.20 -10.92 -6.74
N GLY A 93 -13.12 -12.25 -6.57
CA GLY A 93 -12.54 -12.84 -5.36
C GLY A 93 -11.07 -12.47 -5.16
N ARG A 94 -10.27 -12.46 -6.21
CA ARG A 94 -8.85 -12.02 -6.16
C ARG A 94 -8.73 -10.55 -5.79
N ILE A 95 -9.51 -9.68 -6.42
CA ILE A 95 -9.51 -8.24 -6.13
C ILE A 95 -9.93 -7.98 -4.68
N SER A 96 -11.00 -8.63 -4.21
CA SER A 96 -11.47 -8.49 -2.83
C SER A 96 -10.43 -8.97 -1.81
N LEU A 97 -9.82 -10.13 -2.05
CA LEU A 97 -8.77 -10.65 -1.19
C LEU A 97 -7.55 -9.71 -1.16
N TYR A 98 -7.14 -9.24 -2.33
CA TYR A 98 -6.02 -8.32 -2.46
C TYR A 98 -6.29 -7.00 -1.72
N PHE A 99 -7.49 -6.45 -1.88
CA PHE A 99 -7.94 -5.24 -1.18
C PHE A 99 -7.90 -5.42 0.34
N LEU A 100 -8.50 -6.49 0.85
CA LEU A 100 -8.54 -6.77 2.30
C LEU A 100 -7.13 -6.96 2.86
N THR A 101 -6.30 -7.74 2.18
CA THR A 101 -4.93 -7.97 2.65
C THR A 101 -4.11 -6.69 2.62
N SER A 102 -4.22 -5.88 1.56
CA SER A 102 -3.57 -4.57 1.48
C SER A 102 -4.04 -3.63 2.58
N PHE A 103 -5.34 -3.60 2.87
CA PHE A 103 -5.90 -2.81 3.97
C PHE A 103 -5.26 -3.16 5.32
N PHE A 104 -5.22 -4.47 5.65
CA PHE A 104 -4.63 -4.90 6.92
C PHE A 104 -3.11 -4.65 6.99
N VAL A 105 -2.39 -4.86 5.88
CA VAL A 105 -0.94 -4.58 5.82
C VAL A 105 -0.68 -3.09 6.05
N VAL A 106 -1.38 -2.21 5.36
CA VAL A 106 -1.21 -0.75 5.50
C VAL A 106 -1.53 -0.31 6.92
N CYS A 107 -2.67 -0.73 7.50
CA CYS A 107 -3.03 -0.43 8.88
C CYS A 107 -1.96 -0.90 9.87
N SER A 108 -1.50 -2.13 9.73
CA SER A 108 -0.51 -2.72 10.65
C SER A 108 0.83 -2.00 10.58
N VAL A 109 1.33 -1.70 9.38
CA VAL A 109 2.60 -0.98 9.19
C VAL A 109 2.52 0.42 9.75
N GLU A 110 1.39 1.11 9.56
CA GLU A 110 1.22 2.48 10.06
C GLU A 110 1.16 2.52 11.58
N ILE A 111 0.37 1.64 12.21
CA ILE A 111 0.31 1.54 13.66
C ILE A 111 1.69 1.22 14.25
N LEU A 112 2.37 0.24 13.64
CA LEU A 112 3.72 -0.14 14.09
C LEU A 112 4.71 1.01 13.95
N THR A 113 4.71 1.67 12.78
CA THR A 113 5.61 2.80 12.51
C THR A 113 5.32 3.97 13.45
N GLY A 114 4.04 4.32 13.66
CA GLY A 114 3.64 5.37 14.58
C GLY A 114 4.08 5.08 16.02
N TYR A 115 3.87 3.84 16.46
CA TYR A 115 4.32 3.41 17.79
C TYR A 115 5.84 3.45 17.95
N VAL A 116 6.59 2.95 16.96
CA VAL A 116 8.07 2.95 16.99
C VAL A 116 8.60 4.38 16.99
N VAL A 117 8.10 5.25 16.13
CA VAL A 117 8.53 6.66 16.06
C VAL A 117 8.24 7.39 17.36
N GLU A 118 7.07 7.19 17.96
CA GLU A 118 6.75 7.77 19.28
C GLU A 118 7.75 7.30 20.35
N LYS A 119 8.06 6.00 20.38
CA LYS A 119 8.98 5.44 21.39
C LYS A 119 10.43 5.86 21.18
N VAL A 120 10.90 5.96 19.95
CA VAL A 120 12.29 6.29 19.63
C VAL A 120 12.54 7.79 19.66
N CYS A 121 11.63 8.58 19.10
CA CYS A 121 11.79 10.03 18.94
C CYS A 121 11.16 10.82 20.09
N SER A 122 10.35 10.19 20.95
CA SER A 122 9.54 10.84 21.99
C SER A 122 8.65 11.97 21.45
N LEU A 123 8.30 11.91 20.17
CA LEU A 123 7.52 12.90 19.44
C LEU A 123 6.38 12.22 18.70
N TYR A 124 5.21 12.88 18.70
CA TYR A 124 4.10 12.50 17.84
C TYR A 124 4.33 13.10 16.44
N TYR A 125 4.72 12.27 15.49
CA TYR A 125 4.94 12.72 14.13
C TYR A 125 3.62 13.01 13.40
N TRP A 126 2.58 12.24 13.73
CA TRP A 126 1.19 12.47 13.28
C TRP A 126 0.21 11.91 14.32
N SER A 127 -1.00 12.44 14.37
CA SER A 127 -2.07 11.92 15.21
C SER A 127 -3.42 12.13 14.55
N TYR A 128 -4.18 11.05 14.44
CA TYR A 128 -5.56 11.07 13.97
C TYR A 128 -6.57 11.15 15.13
N GLY A 129 -6.11 11.27 16.37
CA GLY A 129 -6.98 11.31 17.55
C GLY A 129 -8.08 12.37 17.49
N PRO A 130 -7.81 13.61 17.01
CA PRO A 130 -8.84 14.64 16.83
C PRO A 130 -9.78 14.38 15.67
N LEU A 131 -9.39 13.55 14.67
CA LEU A 131 -10.14 13.36 13.44
C LEU A 131 -11.30 12.38 13.61
N PRO A 132 -12.44 12.59 12.93
CA PRO A 132 -13.55 11.64 12.94
C PRO A 132 -13.16 10.32 12.29
N LEU A 133 -13.78 9.22 12.75
CA LEU A 133 -13.55 7.87 12.22
C LEU A 133 -12.09 7.37 12.33
N HIS A 134 -11.35 7.84 13.35
CA HIS A 134 -10.06 7.23 13.66
C HIS A 134 -10.23 5.81 14.24
N ILE A 135 -9.36 4.87 13.85
CA ILE A 135 -9.32 3.51 14.40
C ILE A 135 -8.41 3.51 15.64
N THR A 136 -7.26 4.15 15.51
CA THR A 136 -6.31 4.41 16.58
C THR A 136 -5.78 5.83 16.43
N ARG A 137 -4.99 6.32 17.42
CA ARG A 137 -4.32 7.62 17.26
C ARG A 137 -3.39 7.70 16.06
N TYR A 138 -2.96 6.57 15.50
CA TYR A 138 -2.04 6.50 14.37
C TYR A 138 -2.71 6.25 13.04
N THR A 139 -3.99 5.88 13.00
CA THR A 139 -4.67 5.50 11.75
C THR A 139 -6.16 5.87 11.74
N SER A 140 -6.66 6.29 10.58
CA SER A 140 -8.08 6.61 10.36
C SER A 140 -8.70 5.72 9.29
N LEU A 141 -10.00 5.43 9.41
CA LEU A 141 -10.72 4.57 8.48
C LEU A 141 -10.79 5.16 7.05
N PRO A 142 -11.11 6.44 6.82
CA PRO A 142 -11.26 6.99 5.47
C PRO A 142 -9.98 6.93 4.66
N THR A 143 -8.84 7.31 5.26
CA THR A 143 -7.56 7.25 4.57
C THR A 143 -7.13 5.82 4.29
N ARG A 144 -7.49 4.86 5.19
CA ARG A 144 -7.12 3.45 5.03
C ARG A 144 -7.95 2.72 4.00
N VAL A 145 -9.19 3.07 3.82
CA VAL A 145 -10.02 2.51 2.75
C VAL A 145 -9.60 3.07 1.39
N SER A 146 -9.32 4.37 1.31
CA SER A 146 -8.91 5.03 0.06
C SER A 146 -7.58 4.48 -0.48
N PHE A 147 -6.66 4.09 0.40
CA PHE A 147 -5.33 3.64 0.00
C PHE A 147 -5.33 2.29 -0.74
N PRO A 148 -5.98 1.21 -0.26
CA PRO A 148 -6.14 -0.04 -1.02
C PRO A 148 -6.90 0.14 -2.35
N PHE A 149 -7.86 1.07 -2.41
CA PHE A 149 -8.50 1.43 -3.68
C PHE A 149 -7.48 1.99 -4.68
N LEU A 150 -6.62 2.91 -4.23
CA LEU A 150 -5.53 3.43 -5.06
C LEU A 150 -4.61 2.31 -5.54
N ILE A 151 -4.22 1.38 -4.66
CA ILE A 151 -3.36 0.25 -5.00
C ILE A 151 -4.02 -0.65 -6.05
N VAL A 152 -5.26 -1.05 -5.81
CA VAL A 152 -6.02 -1.91 -6.75
C VAL A 152 -6.19 -1.23 -8.09
N PHE A 153 -6.51 0.07 -8.10
CA PHE A 153 -6.70 0.84 -9.33
C PHE A 153 -5.40 1.05 -10.11
N SER A 154 -4.28 1.26 -9.43
CA SER A 154 -2.98 1.49 -10.07
C SER A 154 -2.29 0.22 -10.55
N MET A 155 -2.66 -0.94 -10.02
CA MET A 155 -2.02 -2.23 -10.31
C MET A 155 -2.94 -3.23 -11.04
N GLY A 156 -4.23 -2.94 -11.20
CA GLY A 156 -5.23 -3.76 -11.90
C GLY A 156 -5.52 -3.21 -13.28
#